data_8f01dadb4590b2c70ea40714a5d0c0e0
#
_entry.id   8f01dadb4590b2c70ea40714a5d0c0e0
#
_cell.length_a   1.000
_cell.length_b   1.000
_cell.length_c   1.000
_cell.angle_alpha   90.00
_cell.angle_beta   90.00
_cell.angle_gamma   90.00
#
_symmetry.space_group_name_H-M   'P 1'
#
loop_
_entity.id
_entity.type
_entity.pdbx_description
1 polymer ?
#
loop_
_entity_poly.entity_id
_entity_poly.type
_entity_poly.pdbx_seq_one_letter_code
_entity_poly.pdbx_strand_id
1 'polypeptide(L)'
;MIAEVIDAVCQHLAQAGIFYYPGATAAYKPEAGQVPVTAKRLPAPWDTAAAVNVYSQAVPLPGSDTVTVNLQVHVRASPTADILADRAVEALHGVHAAQWGSLRVDRCVHLHTAQLGADEKGLDHRTDNFQLIFHTKG
;
A
#
# COMPACT_ATOMS: atom_id res chain seq x y z
N MET A 1 -9.63 0.04 12.63
CA MET A 1 -8.60 1.05 12.30
C MET A 1 -7.61 0.59 11.25
N ILE A 2 -7.00 -0.58 11.41
CA ILE A 2 -6.02 -1.08 10.42
C ILE A 2 -6.69 -1.28 9.06
N ALA A 3 -7.88 -1.84 9.02
CA ALA A 3 -8.62 -2.01 7.77
C ALA A 3 -8.88 -0.68 7.05
N GLU A 4 -9.19 0.38 7.79
CA GLU A 4 -9.41 1.71 7.24
C GLU A 4 -8.12 2.30 6.66
N VAL A 5 -6.99 2.07 7.32
CA VAL A 5 -5.69 2.52 6.83
C VAL A 5 -5.35 1.82 5.51
N ILE A 6 -5.48 0.50 5.46
CA ILE A 6 -5.18 -0.27 4.25
C ILE A 6 -6.09 0.18 3.10
N ASP A 7 -7.39 0.34 3.37
CA ASP A 7 -8.35 0.79 2.37
C ASP A 7 -7.98 2.17 1.83
N ALA A 8 -7.63 3.11 2.70
CA ALA A 8 -7.24 4.46 2.30
C ALA A 8 -5.97 4.48 1.44
N VAL A 9 -4.97 3.68 1.80
CA VAL A 9 -3.73 3.57 1.02
C VAL A 9 -4.00 2.97 -0.35
N CYS A 10 -4.78 1.89 -0.41
CA CYS A 10 -5.14 1.25 -1.67
C CYS A 10 -5.92 2.19 -2.58
N GLN A 11 -6.87 2.95 -2.03
CA GLN A 11 -7.60 3.96 -2.80
C GLN A 11 -6.68 5.04 -3.35
N HIS A 12 -5.75 5.51 -2.54
CA HIS A 12 -4.79 6.53 -2.98
C HIS A 12 -3.91 6.02 -4.13
N LEU A 13 -3.42 4.80 -4.02
CA LEU A 13 -2.62 4.19 -5.09
C LEU A 13 -3.43 3.99 -6.37
N ALA A 14 -4.71 3.64 -6.25
CA ALA A 14 -5.59 3.51 -7.40
C ALA A 14 -5.86 4.87 -8.05
N GLN A 15 -6.10 5.90 -7.26
CA GLN A 15 -6.31 7.26 -7.76
C GLN A 15 -5.07 7.83 -8.44
N ALA A 16 -3.90 7.40 -8.01
CA ALA A 16 -2.63 7.77 -8.67
C ALA A 16 -2.42 7.02 -10.00
N GLY A 17 -3.32 6.12 -10.36
CA GLY A 17 -3.26 5.40 -11.63
C GLY A 17 -2.28 4.24 -11.66
N ILE A 18 -1.82 3.78 -10.50
CA ILE A 18 -0.81 2.71 -10.43
C ILE A 18 -1.45 1.33 -10.38
N PHE A 19 -2.48 1.18 -9.53
CA PHE A 19 -3.11 -0.11 -9.27
C PHE A 19 -4.61 -0.04 -9.46
N TYR A 20 -5.20 -1.20 -9.65
CA TYR A 20 -6.64 -1.40 -9.66
C TYR A 20 -7.12 -1.80 -8.27
N TYR A 21 -8.07 -1.04 -7.74
CA TYR A 21 -8.65 -1.31 -6.43
C TYR A 21 -10.15 -0.98 -6.46
N PRO A 22 -11.02 -2.01 -6.49
CA PRO A 22 -12.46 -1.76 -6.60
C PRO A 22 -13.13 -1.38 -5.27
N GLY A 23 -12.41 -1.53 -4.15
CA GLY A 23 -12.93 -1.31 -2.81
C GLY A 23 -12.79 -2.55 -1.94
N ALA A 24 -12.86 -2.37 -0.63
CA ALA A 24 -12.58 -3.43 0.35
C ALA A 24 -13.49 -4.66 0.24
N THR A 25 -14.74 -4.46 -0.17
CA THR A 25 -15.73 -5.54 -0.24
C THR A 25 -16.17 -5.89 -1.65
N ALA A 26 -15.62 -5.21 -2.66
CA ALA A 26 -16.01 -5.43 -4.04
C ALA A 26 -15.25 -6.62 -4.65
N ALA A 27 -15.87 -7.26 -5.64
CA ALA A 27 -15.20 -8.31 -6.40
C ALA A 27 -14.12 -7.71 -7.29
N TYR A 28 -12.97 -8.39 -7.41
CA TYR A 28 -11.89 -7.97 -8.27
C TYR A 28 -12.11 -8.49 -9.68
N LYS A 29 -12.24 -7.58 -10.64
CA LYS A 29 -12.41 -7.89 -12.07
C LYS A 29 -11.47 -6.99 -12.88
N PRO A 30 -10.14 -7.12 -12.72
CA PRO A 30 -9.22 -6.25 -13.43
C PRO A 30 -9.27 -6.53 -14.94
N GLU A 31 -9.22 -5.46 -15.72
CA GLU A 31 -9.07 -5.54 -17.17
C GLU A 31 -7.60 -5.79 -17.52
N ALA A 32 -7.35 -6.13 -18.78
CA ALA A 32 -5.98 -6.32 -19.26
C ALA A 32 -5.14 -5.08 -19.01
N GLY A 33 -3.96 -5.27 -18.45
CA GLY A 33 -3.04 -4.19 -18.12
C GLY A 33 -3.27 -3.53 -16.77
N GLN A 34 -4.37 -3.84 -16.09
CA GLN A 34 -4.59 -3.37 -14.72
C GLN A 34 -3.90 -4.32 -13.74
N VAL A 35 -3.26 -3.74 -12.73
CA VAL A 35 -2.57 -4.50 -11.69
C VAL A 35 -3.38 -4.40 -10.39
N PRO A 36 -3.96 -5.51 -9.90
CA PRO A 36 -4.73 -5.45 -8.67
C PRO A 36 -3.85 -5.22 -7.45
N VAL A 37 -4.35 -4.40 -6.53
CA VAL A 37 -3.78 -4.26 -5.19
C VAL A 37 -4.80 -4.76 -4.17
N THR A 38 -4.34 -5.59 -3.25
CA THR A 38 -5.19 -6.25 -2.25
C THR A 38 -4.72 -5.95 -0.85
N ALA A 39 -5.58 -6.21 0.12
CA ALA A 39 -5.25 -6.05 1.53
C ALA A 39 -4.49 -7.27 2.04
N LYS A 40 -3.39 -7.02 2.74
CA LYS A 40 -2.59 -7.98 3.52
C LYS A 40 -1.80 -8.99 2.71
N ARG A 41 -2.41 -9.68 1.75
CA ARG A 41 -1.76 -10.78 1.01
C ARG A 41 -1.83 -10.55 -0.48
N LEU A 42 -0.77 -10.96 -1.18
CA LEU A 42 -0.80 -11.00 -2.64
C LEU A 42 -1.88 -11.97 -3.12
N PRO A 43 -2.69 -11.56 -4.12
CA PRO A 43 -3.72 -12.44 -4.66
C PRO A 43 -3.10 -13.51 -5.55
N ALA A 44 -3.56 -14.76 -5.42
CA ALA A 44 -3.06 -15.89 -6.19
C ALA A 44 -3.40 -15.83 -7.69
N PRO A 45 -4.62 -15.39 -8.10
CA PRO A 45 -5.03 -15.50 -9.51
C PRO A 45 -4.23 -14.67 -10.50
N TRP A 46 -3.56 -13.60 -10.07
CA TRP A 46 -2.87 -12.68 -10.98
C TRP A 46 -1.37 -12.69 -10.69
N ASP A 47 -0.57 -12.92 -11.73
CA ASP A 47 0.89 -12.95 -11.58
C ASP A 47 1.46 -11.58 -11.21
N THR A 48 0.99 -10.52 -11.87
CA THR A 48 1.36 -9.16 -11.53
C THR A 48 0.31 -8.59 -10.59
N ALA A 49 0.75 -8.28 -9.37
CA ALA A 49 -0.15 -7.84 -8.30
C ALA A 49 0.62 -7.14 -7.19
N ALA A 50 -0.12 -6.46 -6.34
CA ALA A 50 0.44 -5.84 -5.14
C ALA A 50 -0.46 -6.10 -3.94
N ALA A 51 0.12 -5.95 -2.76
CA ALA A 51 -0.61 -6.02 -1.50
C ALA A 51 -0.12 -4.93 -0.56
N VAL A 52 -1.03 -4.37 0.22
CA VAL A 52 -0.73 -3.41 1.28
C VAL A 52 -1.06 -4.04 2.62
N ASN A 53 -0.09 -4.00 3.52
CA ASN A 53 -0.27 -4.52 4.89
C ASN A 53 0.26 -3.53 5.92
N VAL A 54 -0.41 -3.47 7.06
CA VAL A 54 0.08 -2.76 8.23
C VAL A 54 0.71 -3.79 9.16
N TYR A 55 2.01 -3.69 9.41
CA TYR A 55 2.72 -4.68 10.20
C TYR A 55 3.01 -4.21 11.62
N SER A 56 2.87 -2.93 11.92
CA SER A 56 2.93 -2.45 13.29
C SER A 56 2.17 -1.13 13.44
N GLN A 57 1.68 -0.91 14.66
CA GLN A 57 0.96 0.31 15.02
C GLN A 57 1.40 0.71 16.42
N ALA A 58 1.87 1.96 16.56
CA ALA A 58 2.16 2.51 17.87
C ALA A 58 0.84 2.82 18.59
N VAL A 59 0.77 2.46 19.87
CA VAL A 59 -0.38 2.78 20.69
C VAL A 59 -0.36 4.27 20.99
N PRO A 60 -1.43 5.04 20.64
CA PRO A 60 -1.46 6.47 20.93
C PRO A 60 -1.47 6.73 22.43
N LEU A 61 -0.84 7.84 22.83
CA LEU A 61 -0.96 8.31 24.21
C LEU A 61 -2.41 8.69 24.52
N PRO A 62 -2.86 8.51 25.77
CA PRO A 62 -4.20 8.95 26.16
C PRO A 62 -4.45 10.42 25.80
N GLY A 63 -5.59 10.69 25.16
CA GLY A 63 -5.96 12.03 24.74
C GLY A 63 -5.37 12.45 23.39
N SER A 64 -4.51 11.65 22.78
CA SER A 64 -3.96 11.94 21.45
C SER A 64 -4.82 11.29 20.36
N ASP A 65 -5.04 12.03 19.29
CA ASP A 65 -5.69 11.52 18.09
C ASP A 65 -4.67 11.19 16.97
N THR A 66 -3.38 11.38 17.24
CA THR A 66 -2.30 11.09 16.29
C THR A 66 -1.92 9.62 16.37
N VAL A 67 -1.93 8.96 15.24
CA VAL A 67 -1.60 7.54 15.13
C VAL A 67 -0.44 7.37 14.17
N THR A 68 0.49 6.50 14.56
CA THR A 68 1.63 6.11 13.72
C THR A 68 1.53 4.63 13.40
N VAL A 69 1.57 4.30 12.11
CA VAL A 69 1.61 2.92 11.66
C VAL A 69 2.79 2.71 10.73
N ASN A 70 3.29 1.48 10.69
CA ASN A 70 4.25 1.05 9.70
C ASN A 70 3.53 0.12 8.73
N LEU A 71 3.60 0.46 7.45
CA LEU A 71 2.95 -0.31 6.41
C LEU A 71 3.95 -0.79 5.38
N GLN A 72 3.56 -1.83 4.66
CA GLN A 72 4.38 -2.42 3.62
C GLN A 72 3.57 -2.54 2.35
N VAL A 73 4.18 -2.16 1.24
CA VAL A 73 3.67 -2.43 -0.10
C VAL A 73 4.53 -3.53 -0.70
N HIS A 74 3.90 -4.64 -1.04
CA HIS A 74 4.55 -5.80 -1.64
C HIS A 74 4.11 -5.90 -3.09
N VAL A 75 5.06 -5.83 -4.02
CA VAL A 75 4.80 -5.93 -5.47
C VAL A 75 5.40 -7.22 -5.99
N ARG A 76 4.62 -7.93 -6.79
CA ARG A 76 5.04 -9.11 -7.55
C ARG A 76 4.82 -8.84 -9.03
N ALA A 77 5.85 -9.01 -9.84
CA ALA A 77 5.74 -8.77 -11.28
C ALA A 77 6.86 -9.48 -12.04
N SER A 78 6.71 -9.60 -13.35
CA SER A 78 7.73 -10.15 -14.24
C SER A 78 7.97 -9.15 -15.37
N PRO A 79 9.21 -8.92 -15.79
CA PRO A 79 10.47 -9.49 -15.30
C PRO A 79 10.97 -8.86 -14.00
N THR A 80 10.44 -7.70 -13.59
CA THR A 80 10.87 -7.02 -12.38
C THR A 80 9.70 -6.37 -11.66
N ALA A 81 9.76 -6.33 -10.35
CA ALA A 81 8.80 -5.60 -9.52
C ALA A 81 9.16 -4.12 -9.40
N ASP A 82 10.36 -3.71 -9.82
CA ASP A 82 10.89 -2.38 -9.53
C ASP A 82 10.07 -1.24 -10.14
N ILE A 83 9.59 -1.39 -11.36
CA ILE A 83 8.85 -0.30 -12.04
C ILE A 83 7.59 0.09 -11.26
N LEU A 84 6.77 -0.91 -10.92
CA LEU A 84 5.54 -0.66 -10.16
C LEU A 84 5.83 -0.22 -8.74
N ALA A 85 6.82 -0.84 -8.10
CA ALA A 85 7.19 -0.49 -6.73
C ALA A 85 7.74 0.93 -6.64
N ASP A 86 8.55 1.37 -7.60
CA ASP A 86 9.04 2.75 -7.65
C ASP A 86 7.91 3.74 -7.82
N ARG A 87 6.90 3.42 -8.63
CA ARG A 87 5.73 4.27 -8.79
C ARG A 87 4.94 4.38 -7.49
N ALA A 88 4.81 3.28 -6.74
CA ALA A 88 4.16 3.29 -5.44
C ALA A 88 4.94 4.16 -4.44
N VAL A 89 6.26 4.06 -4.43
CA VAL A 89 7.10 4.91 -3.57
C VAL A 89 6.88 6.38 -3.93
N GLU A 90 6.88 6.74 -5.21
CA GLU A 90 6.64 8.13 -5.64
C GLU A 90 5.28 8.64 -5.18
N ALA A 91 4.26 7.80 -5.19
CA ALA A 91 2.91 8.20 -4.80
C ALA A 91 2.74 8.38 -3.29
N LEU A 92 3.55 7.69 -2.50
CA LEU A 92 3.40 7.66 -1.04
C LEU A 92 4.45 8.49 -0.31
N HIS A 93 5.70 8.46 -0.76
CA HIS A 93 6.80 9.11 -0.05
C HIS A 93 6.71 10.62 -0.14
N GLY A 94 6.84 11.27 1.02
CA GLY A 94 6.85 12.73 1.11
C GLY A 94 5.47 13.37 1.11
N VAL A 95 4.41 12.59 1.04
CA VAL A 95 3.05 13.13 1.19
C VAL A 95 2.90 13.70 2.59
N HIS A 96 2.33 14.90 2.68
CA HIS A 96 2.01 15.52 3.95
C HIS A 96 0.74 16.35 3.81
N ALA A 97 0.04 16.53 4.93
CA ALA A 97 -1.18 17.34 5.01
C ALA A 97 -2.21 16.96 3.92
N ALA A 98 -2.45 15.65 3.75
CA ALA A 98 -3.33 15.12 2.71
C ALA A 98 -4.54 14.40 3.30
N GLN A 99 -5.57 14.27 2.48
CA GLN A 99 -6.77 13.52 2.84
C GLN A 99 -6.81 12.24 1.99
N TRP A 100 -6.70 11.08 2.63
CA TRP A 100 -6.83 9.78 1.97
C TRP A 100 -8.08 9.09 2.48
N GLY A 101 -9.17 9.15 1.70
CA GLY A 101 -10.45 8.65 2.16
C GLY A 101 -10.87 9.34 3.46
N SER A 102 -11.05 8.58 4.52
CA SER A 102 -11.42 9.13 5.84
C SER A 102 -10.21 9.53 6.70
N LEU A 103 -8.97 9.33 6.23
CA LEU A 103 -7.78 9.62 7.00
C LEU A 103 -7.24 11.02 6.69
N ARG A 104 -6.91 11.76 7.74
CA ARG A 104 -6.13 12.99 7.62
C ARG A 104 -4.65 12.63 7.80
N VAL A 105 -3.95 12.56 6.69
CA VAL A 105 -2.55 12.15 6.69
C VAL A 105 -1.67 13.35 7.00
N ASP A 106 -0.89 13.26 8.08
CA ASP A 106 0.15 14.25 8.36
C ASP A 106 1.31 14.06 7.42
N ARG A 107 1.82 12.83 7.34
CA ARG A 107 2.89 12.52 6.40
C ARG A 107 3.06 11.03 6.24
N CYS A 108 3.66 10.67 5.12
CA CYS A 108 4.05 9.31 4.80
C CYS A 108 5.51 9.33 4.33
N VAL A 109 6.34 8.47 4.90
CA VAL A 109 7.78 8.45 4.62
C VAL A 109 8.21 7.04 4.26
N HIS A 110 8.91 6.90 3.15
CA HIS A 110 9.53 5.63 2.75
C HIS A 110 10.71 5.33 3.67
N LEU A 111 10.75 4.17 4.26
CA LEU A 111 11.79 3.77 5.20
C LEU A 111 12.89 2.95 4.54
N HIS A 112 12.52 1.90 3.82
CA HIS A 112 13.49 1.07 3.11
C HIS A 112 12.82 0.16 2.11
N THR A 113 13.64 -0.39 1.20
CA THR A 113 13.27 -1.35 0.18
C THR A 113 13.96 -2.68 0.43
N ALA A 114 13.25 -3.78 0.26
CA ALA A 114 13.84 -5.12 0.27
C ALA A 114 13.56 -5.82 -1.06
N GLN A 115 14.63 -6.23 -1.73
CA GLN A 115 14.56 -7.06 -2.94
C GLN A 115 14.50 -8.51 -2.52
N LEU A 116 13.38 -9.19 -2.80
CA LEU A 116 13.17 -10.57 -2.38
C LEU A 116 13.56 -11.58 -3.46
N GLY A 117 13.76 -11.12 -4.70
CA GLY A 117 14.13 -11.96 -5.81
C GLY A 117 12.94 -12.71 -6.40
N ALA A 118 13.25 -13.62 -7.32
CA ALA A 118 12.25 -14.39 -8.04
C ALA A 118 11.73 -15.57 -7.22
N ASP A 119 10.43 -15.84 -7.33
CA ASP A 119 9.82 -17.02 -6.73
C ASP A 119 9.93 -18.24 -7.67
N GLU A 120 9.27 -19.35 -7.32
CA GLU A 120 9.30 -20.60 -8.08
C GLU A 120 8.77 -20.43 -9.50
N LYS A 121 7.89 -19.47 -9.74
CA LYS A 121 7.34 -19.17 -11.07
C LYS A 121 8.21 -18.17 -11.85
N GLY A 122 9.30 -17.69 -11.27
CA GLY A 122 10.13 -16.66 -11.87
C GLY A 122 9.57 -15.25 -11.73
N LEU A 123 8.58 -15.04 -10.87
CA LEU A 123 8.01 -13.72 -10.60
C LEU A 123 8.87 -12.99 -9.57
N ASP A 124 9.23 -11.76 -9.89
CA ASP A 124 10.07 -10.94 -9.03
C ASP A 124 9.25 -10.30 -7.92
N HIS A 125 9.81 -10.25 -6.72
CA HIS A 125 9.16 -9.69 -5.53
C HIS A 125 10.00 -8.59 -4.92
N ARG A 126 9.33 -7.52 -4.52
CA ARG A 126 9.94 -6.42 -3.80
C ARG A 126 8.96 -5.89 -2.76
N THR A 127 9.48 -5.56 -1.58
CA THR A 127 8.70 -4.88 -0.55
C THR A 127 9.29 -3.51 -0.26
N ASP A 128 8.42 -2.54 0.00
CA ASP A 128 8.79 -1.21 0.45
C ASP A 128 8.04 -0.91 1.73
N ASN A 129 8.75 -0.45 2.74
CA ASN A 129 8.18 -0.13 4.04
C ASN A 129 8.09 1.37 4.23
N PHE A 130 6.97 1.79 4.83
CA PHE A 130 6.65 3.20 5.04
C PHE A 130 6.20 3.43 6.46
N GLN A 131 6.44 4.62 6.96
CA GLN A 131 5.81 5.10 8.17
C GLN A 131 4.73 6.11 7.79
N LEU A 132 3.53 5.89 8.29
CA LEU A 132 2.38 6.74 8.06
C LEU A 132 1.92 7.33 9.39
N ILE A 133 1.81 8.66 9.44
CA ILE A 133 1.31 9.39 10.60
C ILE A 133 0.02 10.08 10.18
N PHE A 134 -1.04 9.82 10.90
CA PHE A 134 -2.36 10.37 10.58
C PHE A 134 -3.18 10.69 11.83
N HIS A 135 -4.26 11.43 11.64
CA HIS A 135 -5.23 11.75 12.69
C HIS A 135 -6.49 10.94 12.47
N THR A 136 -7.06 10.46 13.57
CA THR A 136 -8.30 9.66 13.53
C THR A 136 -9.54 10.52 13.41
N LYS A 137 -9.43 11.83 13.69
CA LYS A 137 -10.56 12.75 13.62
C LYS A 137 -10.21 13.92 12.73
N GLY A 138 -11.16 14.30 11.92
CA GLY A 138 -11.08 15.46 11.07
C GLY A 138 -11.14 16.77 11.78
#